data_9cc3a7921c5b2fff6beaaa0ac9ea5f2c
#
_entry.id   9cc3a7921c5b2fff6beaaa0ac9ea5f2c
#
_cell.length_a   1.000
_cell.length_b   1.000
_cell.length_c   1.000
_cell.angle_alpha   90.00
_cell.angle_beta   90.00
_cell.angle_gamma   90.00
#
_symmetry.space_group_name_H-M   'P 1'
#
loop_
_entity.id
_entity.type
_entity.pdbx_description
1 polymer ?
#
loop_
_entity_poly.entity_id
_entity_poly.type
_entity_poly.pdbx_seq_one_letter_code
_entity_poly.pdbx_strand_id
1 'polypeptide(L)'
;IELGVTEVLVIGHTDCGVQHIDSEMMIHHMKNRGISQESIDLMKYCGIDFEKWLAGFDTVEDSVRETVDTIRNHPLIPKDVRISGFVINTETGELMPIC
;
A
#
# COMPACT_ATOMS: atom_id res chain seq x y z
N ILE A 1 -15.11 -10.44 8.50
CA ILE A 1 -16.51 -10.17 8.89
C ILE A 1 -17.21 -11.46 9.27
N GLU A 2 -17.12 -12.50 8.47
CA GLU A 2 -17.68 -13.81 8.78
C GLU A 2 -17.11 -14.44 10.04
N LEU A 3 -15.88 -14.06 10.42
CA LEU A 3 -15.21 -14.53 11.62
C LEU A 3 -15.54 -13.69 12.86
N GLY A 4 -16.48 -12.74 12.76
CA GLY A 4 -16.88 -11.87 13.87
C GLY A 4 -15.89 -10.75 14.17
N VAL A 5 -15.14 -10.30 13.18
CA VAL A 5 -14.20 -9.18 13.35
C VAL A 5 -14.98 -7.89 13.63
N THR A 6 -14.65 -7.21 14.72
CA THR A 6 -15.27 -5.96 15.15
C THR A 6 -14.31 -4.78 15.14
N GLU A 7 -13.02 -5.02 14.99
CA GLU A 7 -11.99 -3.99 14.99
C GLU A 7 -10.88 -4.35 14.01
N VAL A 8 -10.43 -3.37 13.25
CA VAL A 8 -9.32 -3.50 12.31
C VAL A 8 -8.25 -2.48 12.66
N LEU A 9 -7.01 -2.93 12.79
CA LEU A 9 -5.86 -2.07 13.01
C LEU A 9 -5.00 -2.07 11.75
N VAL A 10 -4.73 -0.88 11.23
CA VAL A 10 -3.79 -0.68 10.11
C VAL A 10 -2.49 -0.19 10.70
N ILE A 11 -1.43 -0.97 10.56
CA ILE A 11 -0.13 -0.66 11.17
C ILE A 11 0.92 -0.54 10.08
N GLY A 12 1.45 0.69 9.91
CA GLY A 12 2.64 0.93 9.12
C GLY A 12 3.88 0.82 9.99
N HIS A 13 5.04 0.69 9.36
CA HIS A 13 6.30 0.65 10.10
C HIS A 13 7.31 1.61 9.47
N THR A 14 8.25 2.12 10.26
CA THR A 14 9.35 2.93 9.77
C THR A 14 10.31 2.08 8.91
N ASP A 15 11.10 2.74 8.07
CA ASP A 15 12.05 2.09 7.17
C ASP A 15 11.42 1.06 6.22
N CYS A 16 10.21 1.37 5.73
CA CYS A 16 9.49 0.50 4.81
C CYS A 16 10.16 0.51 3.43
N GLY A 17 10.52 -0.68 2.93
CA GLY A 17 11.21 -0.84 1.65
C GLY A 17 10.37 -0.51 0.42
N VAL A 18 9.05 -0.36 0.56
CA VAL A 18 8.16 0.04 -0.54
C VAL A 18 7.90 1.55 -0.59
N GLN A 19 8.50 2.30 0.34
CA GLN A 19 8.45 3.75 0.30
C GLN A 19 9.34 4.28 -0.83
N HIS A 20 8.86 5.27 -1.59
CA HIS A 20 9.61 5.91 -2.69
C HIS A 20 10.05 4.94 -3.80
N ILE A 21 9.19 4.01 -4.19
CA ILE A 21 9.46 3.13 -5.32
C ILE A 21 9.51 3.94 -6.61
N ASP A 22 10.59 3.74 -7.39
CA ASP A 22 10.75 4.30 -8.72
C ASP A 22 10.25 3.28 -9.75
N SER A 23 9.14 3.60 -10.43
CA SER A 23 8.53 2.72 -11.43
C SER A 23 9.43 2.46 -12.64
N GLU A 24 10.21 3.46 -13.07
CA GLU A 24 11.15 3.30 -14.19
C GLU A 24 12.26 2.32 -13.86
N MET A 25 12.81 2.41 -12.65
CA MET A 25 13.84 1.48 -12.17
C MET A 25 13.28 0.06 -12.06
N MET A 26 12.05 -0.09 -11.58
CA MET A 26 11.40 -1.40 -11.48
C MET A 26 11.21 -2.02 -12.86
N ILE A 27 10.76 -1.26 -13.84
CA ILE A 27 10.60 -1.72 -15.22
C ILE A 27 11.94 -2.11 -15.81
N HIS A 28 13.00 -1.32 -15.56
CA HIS A 28 14.36 -1.63 -16.01
C HIS A 28 14.85 -2.95 -15.43
N HIS A 29 14.62 -3.19 -14.13
CA HIS A 29 14.98 -4.45 -13.48
C HIS A 29 14.19 -5.63 -14.04
N MET A 30 12.92 -5.46 -14.37
CA MET A 30 12.11 -6.50 -15.02
C MET A 30 12.70 -6.91 -16.36
N LYS A 31 13.12 -5.93 -17.20
CA LYS A 31 13.76 -6.20 -18.48
C LYS A 31 15.08 -6.95 -18.31
N ASN A 32 15.89 -6.56 -17.33
CA ASN A 32 17.16 -7.23 -17.03
C ASN A 32 16.96 -8.69 -16.59
N ARG A 33 15.78 -9.03 -16.07
CA ARG A 33 15.44 -10.40 -15.68
C ARG A 33 14.69 -11.18 -16.73
N GLY A 34 14.62 -10.67 -17.96
CA GLY A 34 14.08 -11.38 -19.10
C GLY A 34 12.65 -11.03 -19.47
N ILE A 35 12.02 -10.05 -18.81
CA ILE A 35 10.69 -9.58 -19.21
C ILE A 35 10.83 -8.72 -20.47
N SER A 36 10.10 -9.05 -21.53
CA SER A 36 10.18 -8.36 -22.80
C SER A 36 9.44 -7.02 -22.76
N GLN A 37 9.92 -6.07 -23.58
CA GLN A 37 9.21 -4.80 -23.79
C GLN A 37 7.80 -5.02 -24.35
N GLU A 38 7.62 -6.03 -25.19
CA GLU A 38 6.29 -6.38 -25.74
C GLU A 38 5.29 -6.75 -24.65
N SER A 39 5.72 -7.50 -23.64
CA SER A 39 4.87 -7.86 -22.50
C SER A 39 4.48 -6.65 -21.70
N ILE A 40 5.41 -5.72 -21.46
CA ILE A 40 5.15 -4.46 -20.75
C ILE A 40 4.16 -3.60 -21.53
N ASP A 41 4.36 -3.47 -22.84
CA ASP A 41 3.48 -2.68 -23.71
C ASP A 41 2.07 -3.27 -23.78
N LEU A 42 1.96 -4.61 -23.80
CA LEU A 42 0.68 -5.29 -23.76
C LEU A 42 -0.09 -4.99 -22.47
N MET A 43 0.58 -5.00 -21.35
CA MET A 43 -0.05 -4.67 -20.06
C MET A 43 -0.52 -3.23 -20.02
N LYS A 44 0.25 -2.29 -20.56
CA LYS A 44 -0.16 -0.89 -20.70
C LYS A 44 -1.38 -0.74 -21.60
N TYR A 45 -1.40 -1.48 -22.71
CA TYR A 45 -2.54 -1.49 -23.64
C TYR A 45 -3.81 -2.00 -22.93
N CYS A 46 -3.68 -2.96 -22.03
CA CYS A 46 -4.79 -3.48 -21.23
C CYS A 46 -5.25 -2.52 -20.11
N GLY A 47 -4.67 -1.33 -20.01
CA GLY A 47 -5.10 -0.29 -19.08
C GLY A 47 -4.33 -0.24 -17.76
N ILE A 48 -3.21 -0.95 -17.63
CA ILE A 48 -2.38 -0.88 -16.43
C ILE A 48 -1.45 0.33 -16.52
N ASP A 49 -1.58 1.23 -15.56
CA ASP A 49 -0.69 2.37 -15.39
C ASP A 49 0.42 1.96 -14.41
N PHE A 50 1.62 1.66 -14.95
CA PHE A 50 2.74 1.21 -14.13
C PHE A 50 3.24 2.29 -13.17
N GLU A 51 3.15 3.56 -13.52
CA GLU A 51 3.54 4.64 -12.62
C GLU A 51 2.68 4.65 -11.36
N LYS A 52 1.37 4.49 -11.52
CA LYS A 52 0.44 4.35 -10.40
C LYS A 52 0.57 3.04 -9.67
N TRP A 53 0.65 1.95 -10.42
CA TRP A 53 0.63 0.61 -9.87
C TRP A 53 1.89 0.29 -9.08
N LEU A 54 3.06 0.76 -9.55
CA LEU A 54 4.35 0.55 -8.90
C LEU A 54 4.75 1.71 -7.99
N ALA A 55 3.95 2.76 -7.91
CA ALA A 55 4.23 3.89 -7.04
C ALA A 55 4.19 3.43 -5.57
N GLY A 56 5.23 3.77 -4.82
CA GLY A 56 5.24 3.59 -3.38
C GLY A 56 4.42 4.70 -2.70
N PHE A 57 4.85 5.11 -1.54
CA PHE A 57 4.22 6.20 -0.80
C PHE A 57 5.30 7.14 -0.26
N ASP A 58 4.94 8.43 -0.10
CA ASP A 58 5.90 9.43 0.35
C ASP A 58 6.20 9.32 1.83
N THR A 59 5.17 9.11 2.66
CA THR A 59 5.33 8.92 4.09
C THR A 59 4.52 7.71 4.56
N VAL A 60 5.00 7.06 5.61
CA VAL A 60 4.31 5.93 6.23
C VAL A 60 2.97 6.38 6.80
N GLU A 61 2.93 7.56 7.43
CA GLU A 61 1.72 8.14 8.01
C GLU A 61 0.64 8.35 6.96
N ASP A 62 0.99 8.90 5.80
CA ASP A 62 0.04 9.11 4.71
C ASP A 62 -0.50 7.80 4.17
N SER A 63 0.36 6.80 4.03
CA SER A 63 -0.04 5.45 3.60
C SER A 63 -1.06 4.84 4.57
N VAL A 64 -0.82 4.97 5.86
CA VAL A 64 -1.74 4.47 6.90
C VAL A 64 -3.09 5.21 6.82
N ARG A 65 -3.07 6.54 6.71
CA ARG A 65 -4.30 7.33 6.59
C ARG A 65 -5.12 6.95 5.37
N GLU A 66 -4.49 6.82 4.20
CA GLU A 66 -5.16 6.42 2.97
C GLU A 66 -5.78 5.04 3.09
N THR A 67 -5.07 4.10 3.67
CA THR A 67 -5.57 2.74 3.88
C THR A 67 -6.77 2.73 4.83
N VAL A 68 -6.70 3.45 5.93
CA VAL A 68 -7.80 3.58 6.88
C VAL A 68 -9.03 4.18 6.22
N ASP A 69 -8.85 5.26 5.46
CA ASP A 69 -9.94 5.92 4.75
C ASP A 69 -10.58 5.01 3.71
N THR A 70 -9.78 4.25 2.97
CA THR A 70 -10.25 3.28 2.00
C THR A 70 -11.14 2.23 2.66
N ILE A 71 -10.74 1.71 3.81
CA ILE A 71 -11.51 0.70 4.54
C ILE A 71 -12.79 1.29 5.11
N ARG A 72 -12.70 2.48 5.75
CA ARG A 72 -13.87 3.16 6.34
C ARG A 72 -14.95 3.47 5.32
N ASN A 73 -14.55 3.83 4.11
CA ASN A 73 -15.46 4.24 3.05
C ASN A 73 -15.87 3.08 2.14
N HIS A 74 -15.34 1.88 2.39
CA HIS A 74 -15.67 0.73 1.57
C HIS A 74 -17.10 0.26 1.83
N PRO A 75 -17.95 0.11 0.79
CA PRO A 75 -19.35 -0.19 0.97
C PRO A 75 -19.64 -1.57 1.56
N LEU A 76 -18.68 -2.49 1.50
CA LEU A 76 -18.82 -3.85 2.04
C LEU A 76 -18.31 -3.99 3.47
N ILE A 77 -17.82 -2.92 4.08
CA ILE A 77 -17.39 -2.91 5.48
C ILE A 77 -18.54 -2.37 6.35
N PRO A 78 -19.03 -3.14 7.33
CA PRO A 78 -20.08 -2.68 8.24
C PRO A 78 -19.64 -1.44 9.03
N LYS A 79 -20.57 -0.54 9.30
CA LYS A 79 -20.29 0.72 9.99
C LYS A 79 -19.93 0.55 11.46
N ASP A 80 -20.25 -0.58 12.06
CA ASP A 80 -19.94 -0.90 13.45
C ASP A 80 -18.52 -1.47 13.64
N VAL A 81 -17.83 -1.75 12.54
CA VAL A 81 -16.42 -2.15 12.58
C VAL A 81 -15.55 -0.90 12.85
N ARG A 82 -14.77 -0.95 13.92
CA ARG A 82 -13.84 0.13 14.27
C ARG A 82 -12.53 -0.04 13.53
N ILE A 83 -12.05 1.06 12.94
CA ILE A 83 -10.82 1.06 12.15
C ILE A 83 -9.90 2.13 12.69
N SER A 84 -8.67 1.75 13.03
CA SER A 84 -7.66 2.64 13.58
C SER A 84 -6.35 2.47 12.83
N GLY A 85 -5.57 3.54 12.75
CA GLY A 85 -4.27 3.55 12.09
C GLY A 85 -3.14 3.88 13.06
N PHE A 86 -2.04 3.16 12.94
CA PHE A 86 -0.85 3.34 13.77
C PHE A 86 0.41 3.22 12.92
N VAL A 87 1.48 3.81 13.42
CA VAL A 87 2.84 3.57 12.89
C VAL A 87 3.71 3.04 14.01
N ILE A 88 4.38 1.93 13.79
CA ILE A 88 5.35 1.37 14.74
C ILE A 88 6.76 1.82 14.35
N ASN A 89 7.52 2.31 15.33
CA ASN A 89 8.94 2.58 15.17
C ASN A 89 9.71 1.27 15.30
N THR A 90 10.35 0.84 14.23
CA THR A 90 11.06 -0.45 14.18
C THR A 90 12.29 -0.50 15.05
N GLU A 91 12.86 0.64 15.43
CA GLU A 91 14.01 0.70 16.34
C GLU A 91 13.63 0.60 17.80
N THR A 92 12.52 1.23 18.20
CA THR A 92 12.10 1.32 19.60
C THR A 92 10.92 0.41 19.94
N GLY A 93 10.15 -0.02 18.95
CA GLY A 93 8.90 -0.75 19.15
C GLY A 93 7.74 0.14 19.59
N GLU A 94 7.90 1.46 19.61
CA GLU A 94 6.85 2.38 20.00
C GLU A 94 5.75 2.44 18.93
N LEU A 95 4.49 2.36 19.38
CA LEU A 95 3.32 2.43 18.53
C LEU A 95 2.70 3.82 18.61
N MET A 96 2.66 4.53 17.49
CA MET A 96 2.14 5.89 17.41
C MET A 96 0.76 5.90 16.75
N PRO A 97 -0.30 6.39 17.43
CA PRO A 97 -1.62 6.51 16.81
C PRO A 97 -1.63 7.61 15.75
N ILE A 98 -2.20 7.30 14.58
CA ILE A 98 -2.30 8.22 13.45
C ILE A 98 -3.75 8.68 13.23
N CYS A 99 -4.69 7.76 13.26
CA CYS A 99 -6.12 8.08 13.02
C CYS A 99 -7.08 6.98 13.51
#